data_07e7cd0f5cdbbde7d34163858ef48f7f
#
_entry.id   07e7cd0f5cdbbde7d34163858ef48f7f
#
_cell.length_a   1.000
_cell.length_b   1.000
_cell.length_c   1.000
_cell.angle_alpha   90.00
_cell.angle_beta   90.00
_cell.angle_gamma   90.00
#
_symmetry.space_group_name_H-M   'P 1'
#
loop_
_entity.id
_entity.type
_entity.pdbx_description
1 polymer ?
#
loop_
_entity_poly.entity_id
_entity_poly.type
_entity_poly.pdbx_seq_one_letter_code
_entity_poly.pdbx_strand_id
1 'polypeptide(L)'
;MTLKYSNKWRITFDNEAKSDGNLVFRMVMKNSDVEPVLVTIPIKKGINENNIADIVEDALQKAFPRDFNIETDDGESVLVKLNFIEGSSSLVLLSNDVKSLKIKIRKE
;
A
#
# COMPACT_ATOMS: atom_id res chain seq x y z
N MET A 1 -12.87 -15.29 -7.31
CA MET A 1 -11.98 -15.02 -6.17
C MET A 1 -12.61 -13.99 -5.24
N THR A 2 -12.65 -14.26 -3.95
CA THR A 2 -13.26 -13.37 -2.98
C THR A 2 -12.25 -12.35 -2.47
N LEU A 3 -12.59 -11.07 -2.51
CA LEU A 3 -11.77 -10.04 -1.93
C LEU A 3 -11.80 -10.11 -0.41
N LYS A 4 -10.68 -9.83 0.22
CA LYS A 4 -10.59 -9.71 1.67
C LYS A 4 -10.74 -8.25 2.05
N TYR A 5 -11.52 -7.98 3.10
CA TYR A 5 -11.79 -6.63 3.57
C TYR A 5 -11.32 -6.45 5.02
N SER A 6 -10.83 -5.27 5.32
CA SER A 6 -10.41 -4.90 6.66
C SER A 6 -10.46 -3.38 6.80
N ASN A 7 -10.55 -2.88 8.02
CA ASN A 7 -10.43 -1.45 8.27
C ASN A 7 -8.97 -1.02 8.50
N LYS A 8 -8.06 -1.97 8.55
CA LYS A 8 -6.64 -1.68 8.77
C LYS A 8 -5.78 -2.71 8.07
N TRP A 9 -4.77 -2.24 7.34
CA TRP A 9 -3.83 -3.08 6.60
C TRP A 9 -2.39 -2.73 6.96
N ARG A 10 -1.52 -3.74 6.91
CA ARG A 10 -0.07 -3.54 7.04
C ARG A 10 0.60 -4.00 5.76
N ILE A 11 1.43 -3.13 5.20
CA ILE A 11 2.28 -3.44 4.05
C ILE A 11 3.72 -3.48 4.54
N THR A 12 4.40 -4.60 4.38
CA THR A 12 5.80 -4.73 4.82
C THR A 12 6.69 -4.94 3.61
N PHE A 13 7.76 -4.16 3.56
CA PHE A 13 8.75 -4.20 2.48
C PHE A 13 10.02 -4.87 2.97
N ASP A 14 10.62 -5.72 2.13
CA ASP A 14 11.86 -6.40 2.45
C ASP A 14 12.79 -6.32 1.26
N ASN A 15 14.06 -6.10 1.53
CA ASN A 15 15.14 -5.96 0.57
C ASN A 15 15.17 -4.60 -0.13
N GLU A 16 16.37 -4.26 -0.61
CA GLU A 16 16.63 -3.08 -1.41
C GLU A 16 16.14 -3.31 -2.85
N ALA A 17 15.73 -2.26 -3.53
CA ALA A 17 15.38 -2.34 -4.94
C ALA A 17 16.63 -2.57 -5.79
N LYS A 18 16.65 -3.67 -6.53
CA LYS A 18 17.77 -4.01 -7.41
C LYS A 18 17.54 -3.59 -8.86
N SER A 19 16.42 -2.97 -9.14
CA SER A 19 16.10 -2.38 -10.43
C SER A 19 15.11 -1.23 -10.24
N ASP A 20 15.00 -0.38 -11.25
CA ASP A 20 13.85 0.52 -11.34
C ASP A 20 12.61 -0.32 -11.59
N GLY A 21 11.45 0.15 -11.17
CA GLY A 21 10.19 -0.52 -11.44
C GLY A 21 9.02 0.23 -10.83
N ASN A 22 7.85 -0.34 -10.95
CA ASN A 22 6.62 0.25 -10.41
C ASN A 22 5.92 -0.72 -9.49
N LEU A 23 5.29 -0.17 -8.45
CA LEU A 23 4.34 -0.88 -7.61
C LEU A 23 2.95 -0.38 -7.98
N VAL A 24 2.00 -1.28 -8.14
CA VAL A 24 0.60 -0.90 -8.42
C VAL A 24 -0.29 -1.50 -7.35
N PHE A 25 -0.92 -0.63 -6.58
CA PHE A 25 -1.89 -1.05 -5.55
C PHE A 25 -3.30 -0.73 -6.02
N ARG A 26 -4.25 -1.56 -5.62
CA ARG A 26 -5.67 -1.30 -5.84
C ARG A 26 -6.38 -1.25 -4.51
N MET A 27 -7.17 -0.20 -4.30
CA MET A 27 -7.99 -0.03 -3.10
C MET A 27 -9.46 -0.06 -3.50
N VAL A 28 -10.23 -0.92 -2.83
CA VAL A 28 -11.66 -1.05 -3.06
C VAL A 28 -12.37 -0.82 -1.73
N MET A 29 -13.33 0.10 -1.69
CA MET A 29 -14.16 0.33 -0.50
C MET A 29 -15.33 -0.62 -0.54
N LYS A 30 -15.59 -1.29 0.59
CA LYS A 30 -16.70 -2.23 0.69
C LYS A 30 -18.03 -1.46 0.71
N ASN A 31 -19.02 -2.00 -0.01
CA ASN A 31 -20.37 -1.44 -0.05
C ASN A 31 -20.41 0.03 -0.49
N SER A 32 -19.52 0.41 -1.37
CA SER A 32 -19.42 1.77 -1.87
C SER A 32 -19.71 1.80 -3.38
N ASP A 33 -20.30 2.90 -3.82
CA ASP A 33 -20.47 3.17 -5.25
C ASP A 33 -19.20 3.76 -5.87
N VAL A 34 -18.20 4.02 -5.05
CA VAL A 34 -16.91 4.55 -5.52
C VAL A 34 -16.15 3.44 -6.24
N GLU A 35 -15.65 3.76 -7.43
CA GLU A 35 -14.85 2.80 -8.20
C GLU A 35 -13.52 2.50 -7.52
N PRO A 36 -12.96 1.30 -7.77
CA PRO A 36 -11.63 0.98 -7.27
C PRO A 36 -10.60 2.02 -7.72
N VAL A 37 -9.67 2.34 -6.83
CA VAL A 37 -8.61 3.31 -7.11
C VAL A 37 -7.30 2.56 -7.29
N LEU A 38 -6.61 2.84 -8.39
CA LEU A 38 -5.27 2.30 -8.66
C LEU A 38 -4.24 3.37 -8.35
N VAL A 39 -3.20 2.96 -7.63
CA VAL A 39 -2.08 3.85 -7.29
C VAL A 39 -0.81 3.22 -7.83
N THR A 40 -0.16 3.91 -8.77
CA THR A 40 1.10 3.46 -9.35
C THR A 40 2.25 4.25 -8.73
N ILE A 41 3.23 3.54 -8.19
CA ILE A 41 4.32 4.15 -7.44
C ILE A 41 5.65 3.75 -8.06
N PRO A 42 6.38 4.68 -8.69
CA PRO A 42 7.70 4.35 -9.25
C PRO A 42 8.74 4.24 -8.15
N ILE A 43 9.57 3.21 -8.23
CA ILE A 43 10.68 2.96 -7.31
C ILE A 43 11.96 2.92 -8.12
N LYS A 44 12.98 3.60 -7.66
CA LYS A 44 14.29 3.63 -8.31
C LYS A 44 15.21 2.57 -7.73
N LYS A 45 16.09 2.04 -8.58
CA LYS A 45 17.14 1.13 -8.16
C LYS A 45 17.97 1.74 -7.03
N GLY A 46 18.28 0.94 -6.03
CA GLY A 46 19.13 1.34 -4.92
C GLY A 46 18.40 1.87 -3.69
N ILE A 47 17.09 2.09 -3.78
CA ILE A 47 16.32 2.55 -2.62
C ILE A 47 16.12 1.39 -1.66
N ASN A 48 16.42 1.61 -0.36
CA ASN A 48 16.26 0.57 0.63
C ASN A 48 14.80 0.47 1.11
N GLU A 49 14.48 -0.61 1.83
CA GLU A 49 13.11 -0.91 2.25
C GLU A 49 12.47 0.17 3.11
N ASN A 50 13.25 0.84 3.97
CA ASN A 50 12.71 1.90 4.82
C ASN A 50 12.30 3.11 3.98
N ASN A 51 13.11 3.47 3.01
CA ASN A 51 12.80 4.59 2.13
C ASN A 51 11.68 4.24 1.16
N ILE A 52 11.58 2.97 0.75
CA ILE A 52 10.45 2.51 -0.06
C ILE A 52 9.15 2.66 0.73
N ALA A 53 9.15 2.28 2.01
CA ALA A 53 7.98 2.46 2.87
C ALA A 53 7.56 3.92 2.94
N ASP A 54 8.51 4.85 3.09
CA ASP A 54 8.22 6.28 3.13
C ASP A 54 7.61 6.77 1.81
N ILE A 55 8.13 6.30 0.67
CA ILE A 55 7.61 6.67 -0.64
C ILE A 55 6.17 6.17 -0.81
N VAL A 56 5.91 4.93 -0.40
CA VAL A 56 4.57 4.34 -0.50
C VAL A 56 3.60 5.05 0.45
N GLU A 57 4.01 5.36 1.68
CA GLU A 57 3.19 6.14 2.61
C GLU A 57 2.76 7.46 1.97
N ASP A 58 3.72 8.22 1.43
CA ASP A 58 3.44 9.51 0.82
C ASP A 58 2.48 9.38 -0.37
N ALA A 59 2.72 8.43 -1.25
CA ALA A 59 1.89 8.23 -2.43
C ALA A 59 0.46 7.82 -2.08
N LEU A 60 0.31 6.90 -1.13
CA LEU A 60 -1.01 6.44 -0.70
C LEU A 60 -1.76 7.55 0.04
N GLN A 61 -1.08 8.33 0.90
CA GLN A 61 -1.73 9.43 1.62
C GLN A 61 -2.20 10.50 0.65
N LYS A 62 -1.44 10.79 -0.39
CA LYS A 62 -1.87 11.75 -1.43
C LYS A 62 -3.06 11.24 -2.23
N ALA A 63 -3.11 9.93 -2.48
CA ALA A 63 -4.23 9.32 -3.18
C ALA A 63 -5.50 9.29 -2.32
N PHE A 64 -5.36 9.19 -1.00
CA PHE A 64 -6.48 9.05 -0.07
C PHE A 64 -6.36 10.04 1.09
N PRO A 65 -6.47 11.34 0.83
CA PRO A 65 -6.20 12.35 1.86
C PRO A 65 -7.23 12.43 2.97
N ARG A 66 -8.44 11.91 2.75
CA ARG A 66 -9.54 12.03 3.71
C ARG A 66 -9.99 10.70 4.30
N ASP A 67 -9.94 9.64 3.51
CA ASP A 67 -10.55 8.37 3.91
C ASP A 67 -9.62 7.49 4.75
N PHE A 68 -8.33 7.72 4.64
CA PHE A 68 -7.33 6.89 5.31
C PHE A 68 -6.31 7.74 6.06
N ASN A 69 -5.88 7.21 7.20
CA ASN A 69 -4.69 7.67 7.89
C ASN A 69 -3.59 6.66 7.60
N ILE A 70 -2.54 7.12 6.96
CA ILE A 70 -1.44 6.25 6.51
C ILE A 70 -0.16 6.67 7.18
N GLU A 71 0.52 5.72 7.82
CA GLU A 71 1.73 6.02 8.57
C GLU A 71 2.75 4.90 8.43
N THR A 72 4.04 5.24 8.55
CA THR A 72 5.12 4.27 8.58
C THR A 72 5.26 3.73 9.99
N ASP A 73 5.48 2.42 10.12
CA ASP A 73 5.67 1.73 11.39
C ASP A 73 6.87 0.80 11.28
N ASP A 74 7.74 0.79 12.30
CA ASP A 74 8.94 -0.03 12.34
C ASP A 74 9.87 0.14 11.13
N GLY A 75 9.81 1.31 10.50
CA GLY A 75 10.70 1.64 9.39
C GLY A 75 10.29 1.06 8.05
N GLU A 76 10.12 -0.25 7.95
CA GLU A 76 9.84 -0.94 6.69
C GLU A 76 8.38 -1.30 6.48
N SER A 77 7.50 -0.87 7.35
CA SER A 77 6.06 -1.15 7.24
C SER A 77 5.24 0.11 7.09
N VAL A 78 4.13 0.00 6.35
CA VAL A 78 3.14 1.07 6.19
C VAL A 78 1.81 0.56 6.73
N LEU A 79 1.22 1.31 7.66
CA LEU A 79 -0.11 1.03 8.17
C LEU A 79 -1.12 1.88 7.41
N VAL A 80 -2.14 1.24 6.89
CA VAL A 80 -3.22 1.88 6.14
C VAL A 80 -4.49 1.71 6.95
N LYS A 81 -4.93 2.77 7.62
CA LYS A 81 -6.08 2.75 8.52
C LYS A 81 -7.24 3.52 7.91
N LEU A 82 -8.39 2.89 7.84
CA LEU A 82 -9.61 3.57 7.40
C LEU A 82 -10.12 4.47 8.53
N ASN A 83 -10.46 5.71 8.19
CA ASN A 83 -10.90 6.70 9.18
C ASN A 83 -12.34 6.51 9.66
N PHE A 84 -13.09 5.61 9.04
CA PHE A 84 -14.49 5.36 9.38
C PHE A 84 -14.63 4.14 10.27
N ILE A 85 -15.35 4.29 11.37
CA ILE A 85 -15.48 3.22 12.38
C ILE A 85 -16.11 1.96 11.79
N GLU A 86 -17.09 2.09 10.92
CA GLU A 86 -17.82 0.95 10.35
C GLU A 86 -17.39 0.59 8.93
N GLY A 87 -16.34 1.22 8.46
CA GLY A 87 -15.87 0.97 7.09
C GLY A 87 -14.91 -0.19 7.00
N SER A 88 -14.83 -0.76 5.82
CA SER A 88 -13.76 -1.71 5.50
C SER A 88 -13.36 -1.55 4.04
N SER A 89 -12.14 -1.98 3.73
CA SER A 89 -11.54 -1.84 2.41
C SER A 89 -10.74 -3.08 2.06
N SER A 90 -10.52 -3.27 0.76
CA SER A 90 -9.64 -4.31 0.26
C SER A 90 -8.43 -3.64 -0.39
N LEU A 91 -7.23 -3.97 0.09
CA LEU A 91 -5.98 -3.46 -0.46
C LEU A 91 -5.23 -4.62 -1.10
N VAL A 92 -4.93 -4.48 -2.38
CA VAL A 92 -4.28 -5.54 -3.16
C VAL A 92 -3.08 -4.96 -3.90
N LEU A 93 -1.96 -5.68 -3.86
CA LEU A 93 -0.82 -5.39 -4.72
C LEU A 93 -1.06 -6.09 -6.06
N LEU A 94 -1.35 -5.30 -7.10
CA LEU A 94 -1.60 -5.86 -8.43
C LEU A 94 -0.33 -6.20 -9.16
N SER A 95 0.74 -5.43 -8.93
CA SER A 95 1.96 -5.57 -9.69
C SER A 95 3.15 -5.05 -8.90
N ASN A 96 4.25 -5.78 -9.00
CA ASN A 96 5.55 -5.37 -8.45
C ASN A 96 6.61 -5.83 -9.45
N ASP A 97 7.14 -4.91 -10.24
CA ASP A 97 8.18 -5.23 -11.22
C ASP A 97 9.57 -4.76 -10.77
N VAL A 98 9.73 -4.48 -9.47
CA VAL A 98 11.03 -4.13 -8.88
C VAL A 98 11.76 -5.40 -8.46
N LYS A 99 12.94 -5.62 -9.01
CA LYS A 99 13.73 -6.81 -8.70
C LYS A 99 14.15 -6.84 -7.24
N SER A 100 14.09 -8.01 -6.63
CA SER A 100 14.49 -8.33 -5.25
C SER A 100 13.60 -7.75 -4.17
N LEU A 101 12.68 -6.87 -4.48
CA LEU A 101 11.78 -6.29 -3.49
C LEU A 101 10.65 -7.28 -3.19
N LYS A 102 10.53 -7.64 -1.92
CA LYS A 102 9.44 -8.50 -1.43
C LYS A 102 8.45 -7.66 -0.67
N ILE A 103 7.17 -7.87 -0.92
CA ILE A 103 6.09 -7.11 -0.32
C ILE A 103 5.06 -8.06 0.25
N LYS A 104 4.72 -7.85 1.52
CA LYS A 104 3.64 -8.60 2.18
C LYS A 104 2.55 -7.63 2.58
N ILE A 105 1.30 -8.02 2.30
CA ILE A 105 0.13 -7.26 2.72
C ILE A 105 -0.71 -8.16 3.60
N ARG A 106 -1.08 -7.67 4.79
CA ARG A 106 -1.91 -8.45 5.70
C ARG A 106 -2.86 -7.53 6.45
N LYS A 107 -3.96 -8.12 6.91
CA LYS A 107 -4.88 -7.44 7.82
C LYS A 107 -4.19 -7.20 9.14
N GLU A 108 -4.50 -6.09 9.76
CA GLU A 108 -3.89 -5.73 11.04
C GLU A 108 -4.92 -5.73 12.15
#